data_812f04c4784068cbefb0c5df0c72b9c4
#
_entry.id   812f04c4784068cbefb0c5df0c72b9c4
#
_cell.length_a   1.000
_cell.length_b   1.000
_cell.length_c   1.000
_cell.angle_alpha   90.00
_cell.angle_beta   90.00
_cell.angle_gamma   90.00
#
_symmetry.space_group_name_H-M   'P 1'
#
loop_
_entity.id
_entity.type
_entity.pdbx_description
1 polymer ?
#
loop_
_entity_poly.entity_id
_entity_poly.type
_entity_poly.pdbx_seq_one_letter_code
_entity_poly.pdbx_strand_id
1 'polypeptide(L)'
;MSVKRIVSLLPSATELLYELGAEEMLYGVTHECKYPENAKTKPCVINSVIDSDVLSSKEIDTKTCQLLSEGKEIFTLHEKNMIEANPDLIISQETCEACAAHNNHITRILQILQRKPLIHSMDPHNLQEIVESVNGIGKIIDKENKAKEITELLEERIKNVRDNTPKIKPKVLAIEWIEPFFTAGHWIPEMITYAGGKNMISATGEHSRRLSIKEIIDSDPDIIIMMPCGFDVFRTMSEYNKILKNNKLWNSLRAVKSEKVFAVDANSYFSKPSIRTITGLEIFAKIIQPMNFLNLKVPKNSFEHIM
;
A
#
# COMPACT_ATOMS: atom_id res chain seq x y z
N MET A 1 -8.81 -12.60 -27.52
CA MET A 1 -8.58 -11.24 -28.10
C MET A 1 -7.31 -10.71 -27.47
N SER A 2 -6.40 -10.16 -28.25
CA SER A 2 -5.19 -9.51 -27.71
C SER A 2 -5.58 -8.19 -27.06
N VAL A 3 -5.17 -7.97 -25.80
CA VAL A 3 -5.35 -6.71 -25.07
C VAL A 3 -4.42 -5.66 -25.68
N LYS A 4 -4.92 -4.45 -25.90
CA LYS A 4 -4.16 -3.33 -26.48
C LYS A 4 -4.34 -2.01 -25.73
N ARG A 5 -5.46 -1.86 -25.03
CA ARG A 5 -5.83 -0.62 -24.34
C ARG A 5 -6.25 -0.94 -22.91
N ILE A 6 -5.43 -0.53 -21.97
CA ILE A 6 -5.62 -0.83 -20.54
C ILE A 6 -5.96 0.45 -19.78
N VAL A 7 -6.92 0.35 -18.89
CA VAL A 7 -7.13 1.34 -17.82
C VAL A 7 -6.80 0.69 -16.50
N SER A 8 -5.90 1.32 -15.75
CA SER A 8 -5.52 0.89 -14.40
C SER A 8 -6.23 1.76 -13.36
N LEU A 9 -7.07 1.14 -12.54
CA LEU A 9 -7.78 1.81 -11.45
C LEU A 9 -7.06 1.68 -10.11
N LEU A 10 -5.80 1.21 -10.10
CA LEU A 10 -4.98 1.11 -8.90
C LEU A 10 -3.48 1.32 -9.23
N PRO A 11 -2.75 2.00 -8.31
CA PRO A 11 -1.33 2.30 -8.53
C PRO A 11 -0.45 1.07 -8.68
N SER A 12 -0.71 -0.01 -7.93
CA SER A 12 0.08 -1.25 -8.00
C SER A 12 0.04 -1.90 -9.39
N ALA A 13 -1.12 -1.92 -10.05
CA ALA A 13 -1.23 -2.41 -11.42
C ALA A 13 -0.52 -1.48 -12.41
N THR A 14 -0.60 -0.15 -12.20
CA THR A 14 0.15 0.81 -13.00
C THR A 14 1.65 0.54 -12.92
N GLU A 15 2.20 0.41 -11.73
CA GLU A 15 3.62 0.08 -11.50
C GLU A 15 4.00 -1.23 -12.19
N LEU A 16 3.17 -2.25 -12.05
CA LEU A 16 3.41 -3.56 -12.65
C LEU A 16 3.38 -3.52 -14.18
N LEU A 17 2.47 -2.76 -14.79
CA LEU A 17 2.42 -2.60 -16.24
C LEU A 17 3.70 -1.96 -16.81
N TYR A 18 4.29 -1.00 -16.09
CA TYR A 18 5.59 -0.43 -16.45
C TYR A 18 6.71 -1.46 -16.33
N GLU A 19 6.77 -2.24 -15.26
CA GLU A 19 7.78 -3.30 -15.08
C GLU A 19 7.66 -4.43 -16.12
N LEU A 20 6.44 -4.70 -16.58
CA LEU A 20 6.19 -5.65 -17.66
C LEU A 20 6.51 -5.09 -19.06
N GLY A 21 6.89 -3.80 -19.17
CA GLY A 21 7.11 -3.13 -20.46
C GLY A 21 5.82 -3.02 -21.27
N ALA A 22 4.72 -2.68 -20.63
CA ALA A 22 3.38 -2.53 -21.21
C ALA A 22 2.82 -1.10 -21.07
N GLU A 23 3.67 -0.11 -20.78
CA GLU A 23 3.28 1.30 -20.58
C GLU A 23 2.59 1.92 -21.80
N GLU A 24 2.91 1.48 -22.99
CA GLU A 24 2.26 1.95 -24.23
C GLU A 24 0.81 1.43 -24.37
N MET A 25 0.47 0.36 -23.65
CA MET A 25 -0.90 -0.16 -23.58
C MET A 25 -1.75 0.59 -22.56
N LEU A 26 -1.17 1.47 -21.71
CA LEU A 26 -1.84 2.15 -20.62
C LEU A 26 -2.45 3.48 -21.10
N TYR A 27 -3.78 3.53 -21.18
CA TYR A 27 -4.57 4.64 -21.70
C TYR A 27 -5.33 5.43 -20.63
N GLY A 28 -5.32 4.97 -19.39
CA GLY A 28 -5.94 5.68 -18.28
C GLY A 28 -5.45 5.17 -16.94
N VAL A 29 -5.31 6.10 -15.97
CA VAL A 29 -4.81 5.84 -14.61
C VAL A 29 -5.65 6.59 -13.58
N THR A 30 -5.42 6.35 -12.29
CA THR A 30 -5.99 7.17 -11.22
C THR A 30 -5.03 8.29 -10.80
N HIS A 31 -5.54 9.27 -10.03
CA HIS A 31 -4.74 10.33 -9.41
C HIS A 31 -3.62 9.83 -8.50
N GLU A 32 -3.74 8.60 -7.97
CA GLU A 32 -2.73 7.96 -7.11
C GLU A 32 -1.63 7.23 -7.90
N CYS A 33 -1.73 7.11 -9.21
CA CYS A 33 -0.72 6.48 -10.05
C CYS A 33 0.45 7.44 -10.30
N LYS A 34 1.23 7.71 -9.27
CA LYS A 34 2.32 8.69 -9.27
C LYS A 34 3.70 8.07 -9.57
N TYR A 35 3.80 6.75 -9.68
CA TYR A 35 5.03 6.02 -9.98
C TYR A 35 4.82 4.97 -11.09
N PRO A 36 5.81 4.80 -12.00
CA PRO A 36 6.97 5.68 -12.18
C PRO A 36 6.55 7.09 -12.60
N GLU A 37 7.48 8.05 -12.61
CA GLU A 37 7.17 9.47 -12.88
C GLU A 37 6.36 9.67 -14.17
N ASN A 38 6.66 8.91 -15.22
CA ASN A 38 5.95 8.94 -16.49
C ASN A 38 4.46 8.52 -16.39
N ALA A 39 4.07 7.80 -15.35
CA ALA A 39 2.65 7.44 -15.15
C ALA A 39 1.77 8.68 -14.97
N LYS A 40 2.31 9.76 -14.41
CA LYS A 40 1.61 11.05 -14.23
C LYS A 40 1.20 11.72 -15.54
N THR A 41 1.82 11.34 -16.66
CA THR A 41 1.48 11.90 -17.98
C THR A 41 0.28 11.19 -18.64
N LYS A 42 -0.15 10.07 -18.10
CA LYS A 42 -1.31 9.33 -18.62
C LYS A 42 -2.62 10.02 -18.21
N PRO A 43 -3.67 9.92 -19.06
CA PRO A 43 -4.97 10.50 -18.73
C PRO A 43 -5.52 9.99 -17.39
N CYS A 44 -5.86 10.90 -16.48
CA CYS A 44 -6.50 10.53 -15.22
C CYS A 44 -7.99 10.24 -15.46
N VAL A 45 -8.45 9.04 -15.09
CA VAL A 45 -9.84 8.59 -15.25
C VAL A 45 -10.61 8.60 -13.94
N ILE A 46 -9.94 8.61 -12.79
CA ILE A 46 -10.56 8.70 -11.46
C ILE A 46 -9.76 9.64 -10.58
N ASN A 47 -10.47 10.56 -9.89
CA ASN A 47 -9.92 11.43 -8.86
C ASN A 47 -10.59 11.19 -7.50
N SER A 48 -9.87 11.52 -6.41
CA SER A 48 -10.48 11.66 -5.09
C SER A 48 -11.23 12.99 -4.99
N VAL A 49 -12.34 13.00 -4.23
CA VAL A 49 -13.02 14.23 -3.81
C VAL A 49 -12.40 14.80 -2.53
N ILE A 50 -11.52 14.03 -1.88
CA ILE A 50 -10.78 14.43 -0.69
C ILE A 50 -9.38 14.81 -1.12
N ASP A 51 -8.98 16.06 -0.89
CA ASP A 51 -7.60 16.51 -1.06
C ASP A 51 -6.77 16.05 0.15
N SER A 52 -6.21 14.86 0.03
CA SER A 52 -5.41 14.27 1.10
C SER A 52 -4.07 14.95 1.32
N ASP A 53 -3.56 15.74 0.37
CA ASP A 53 -2.22 16.34 0.46
C ASP A 53 -2.19 17.50 1.47
N VAL A 54 -3.34 18.15 1.74
CA VAL A 54 -3.42 19.34 2.62
C VAL A 54 -4.10 19.07 3.97
N LEU A 55 -4.79 17.93 4.13
CA LEU A 55 -5.57 17.60 5.31
C LEU A 55 -4.75 16.76 6.30
N SER A 56 -5.00 16.93 7.61
CA SER A 56 -4.49 16.04 8.66
C SER A 56 -5.13 14.65 8.59
N SER A 57 -4.51 13.65 9.24
CA SER A 57 -5.06 12.29 9.34
C SER A 57 -6.48 12.29 9.91
N LYS A 58 -6.75 13.12 10.93
CA LYS A 58 -8.08 13.29 11.53
C LYS A 58 -9.12 13.84 10.55
N GLU A 59 -8.75 14.88 9.80
CA GLU A 59 -9.65 15.51 8.83
C GLU A 59 -9.97 14.58 7.67
N ILE A 60 -8.99 13.80 7.20
CA ILE A 60 -9.20 12.77 6.17
C ILE A 60 -10.18 11.72 6.68
N ASP A 61 -9.95 11.13 7.85
CA ASP A 61 -10.84 10.14 8.46
C ASP A 61 -12.26 10.70 8.64
N THR A 62 -12.38 11.91 9.19
CA THR A 62 -13.68 12.57 9.42
C THR A 62 -14.44 12.75 8.10
N LYS A 63 -13.80 13.29 7.06
CA LYS A 63 -14.43 13.50 5.75
C LYS A 63 -14.81 12.18 5.08
N THR A 64 -13.94 11.18 5.17
CA THR A 64 -14.21 9.84 4.63
C THR A 64 -15.44 9.24 5.28
N CYS A 65 -15.49 9.23 6.63
CA CYS A 65 -16.64 8.71 7.37
C CYS A 65 -17.93 9.50 7.05
N GLN A 66 -17.83 10.81 6.92
CA GLN A 66 -18.98 11.64 6.58
C GLN A 66 -19.54 11.28 5.19
N LEU A 67 -18.68 11.24 4.15
CA LEU A 67 -19.11 10.89 2.79
C LEU A 67 -19.77 9.52 2.74
N LEU A 68 -19.16 8.51 3.37
CA LEU A 68 -19.70 7.16 3.44
C LEU A 68 -21.07 7.13 4.15
N SER A 69 -21.22 7.84 5.28
CA SER A 69 -22.48 7.89 6.03
C SER A 69 -23.59 8.58 5.27
N GLU A 70 -23.26 9.52 4.39
CA GLU A 70 -24.19 10.23 3.49
C GLU A 70 -24.47 9.45 2.18
N GLY A 71 -23.88 8.26 2.00
CA GLY A 71 -23.97 7.48 0.77
C GLY A 71 -23.33 8.15 -0.45
N LYS A 72 -22.39 9.08 -0.21
CA LYS A 72 -21.64 9.78 -1.26
C LYS A 72 -20.37 9.03 -1.64
N GLU A 73 -19.99 9.17 -2.90
CA GLU A 73 -18.75 8.58 -3.43
C GLU A 73 -17.52 9.38 -2.97
N ILE A 74 -16.45 8.67 -2.63
CA ILE A 74 -15.14 9.26 -2.29
C ILE A 74 -14.35 9.61 -3.55
N PHE A 75 -14.67 8.97 -4.66
CA PHE A 75 -14.00 9.15 -5.94
C PHE A 75 -14.95 9.66 -7.02
N THR A 76 -14.40 10.38 -8.00
CA THR A 76 -15.13 10.91 -9.15
C THR A 76 -14.56 10.33 -10.44
N LEU A 77 -15.42 9.77 -11.29
CA LEU A 77 -15.07 9.26 -12.60
C LEU A 77 -15.01 10.40 -13.63
N HIS A 78 -13.91 10.51 -14.37
CA HIS A 78 -13.76 11.35 -15.54
C HIS A 78 -14.30 10.62 -16.77
N GLU A 79 -15.60 10.68 -17.00
CA GLU A 79 -16.29 9.94 -18.07
C GLU A 79 -15.67 10.20 -19.45
N LYS A 80 -15.34 11.46 -19.78
CA LYS A 80 -14.71 11.79 -21.05
C LYS A 80 -13.39 11.04 -21.25
N ASN A 81 -12.51 11.07 -20.28
CA ASN A 81 -11.21 10.39 -20.37
C ASN A 81 -11.39 8.86 -20.43
N MET A 82 -12.38 8.30 -19.71
CA MET A 82 -12.69 6.88 -19.76
C MET A 82 -13.21 6.46 -21.15
N ILE A 83 -14.11 7.26 -21.75
CA ILE A 83 -14.63 7.01 -23.10
C ILE A 83 -13.50 7.09 -24.15
N GLU A 84 -12.63 8.10 -24.06
CA GLU A 84 -11.48 8.26 -24.95
C GLU A 84 -10.44 7.14 -24.77
N ALA A 85 -10.25 6.68 -23.54
CA ALA A 85 -9.40 5.52 -23.23
C ALA A 85 -9.93 4.26 -23.94
N ASN A 86 -11.24 4.07 -24.04
CA ASN A 86 -11.91 2.95 -24.71
C ASN A 86 -11.21 1.60 -24.47
N PRO A 87 -11.11 1.13 -23.20
CA PRO A 87 -10.25 0.02 -22.82
C PRO A 87 -10.74 -1.34 -23.33
N ASP A 88 -9.77 -2.24 -23.56
CA ASP A 88 -10.01 -3.68 -23.72
C ASP A 88 -9.97 -4.40 -22.38
N LEU A 89 -9.16 -3.85 -21.45
CA LEU A 89 -8.94 -4.37 -20.11
C LEU A 89 -9.04 -3.22 -19.10
N ILE A 90 -9.75 -3.46 -18.01
CA ILE A 90 -9.72 -2.63 -16.81
C ILE A 90 -9.18 -3.47 -15.67
N ILE A 91 -8.13 -2.96 -15.00
CA ILE A 91 -7.58 -3.59 -13.80
C ILE A 91 -8.10 -2.80 -12.61
N SER A 92 -8.82 -3.47 -11.70
CA SER A 92 -9.45 -2.91 -10.52
C SER A 92 -8.99 -3.60 -9.25
N GLN A 93 -9.41 -3.09 -8.09
CA GLN A 93 -9.09 -3.64 -6.78
C GLN A 93 -10.39 -3.81 -5.97
N GLU A 94 -10.44 -4.84 -5.14
CA GLU A 94 -11.54 -5.11 -4.20
C GLU A 94 -11.13 -4.93 -2.73
N THR A 95 -9.84 -4.83 -2.44
CA THR A 95 -9.25 -4.89 -1.10
C THR A 95 -9.72 -3.79 -0.14
N CYS A 96 -10.04 -2.58 -0.63
CA CYS A 96 -10.40 -1.45 0.23
C CYS A 96 -11.39 -0.51 -0.45
N GLU A 97 -12.59 -0.38 0.12
CA GLU A 97 -13.63 0.53 -0.35
C GLU A 97 -13.23 2.00 -0.27
N ALA A 98 -12.44 2.36 0.73
CA ALA A 98 -12.01 3.73 0.97
C ALA A 98 -10.83 4.16 0.08
N CYS A 99 -10.05 3.21 -0.47
CA CYS A 99 -8.79 3.50 -1.16
C CYS A 99 -8.82 3.22 -2.67
N ALA A 100 -9.84 2.50 -3.17
CA ALA A 100 -9.92 2.08 -4.55
C ALA A 100 -11.27 2.44 -5.20
N ALA A 101 -11.29 2.45 -6.53
CA ALA A 101 -12.54 2.57 -7.27
C ALA A 101 -13.40 1.32 -7.07
N HIS A 102 -14.47 1.48 -6.33
CA HIS A 102 -15.34 0.40 -5.89
C HIS A 102 -16.28 -0.09 -7.02
N ASN A 103 -16.97 -1.22 -6.77
CA ASN A 103 -17.92 -1.86 -7.71
C ASN A 103 -18.94 -0.90 -8.36
N ASN A 104 -19.34 0.18 -7.68
CA ASN A 104 -20.23 1.19 -8.26
C ASN A 104 -19.63 1.91 -9.45
N HIS A 105 -18.31 2.21 -9.39
CA HIS A 105 -17.59 2.83 -10.50
C HIS A 105 -17.45 1.88 -11.68
N ILE A 106 -17.18 0.60 -11.44
CA ILE A 106 -17.14 -0.42 -12.51
C ILE A 106 -18.50 -0.49 -13.21
N THR A 107 -19.59 -0.55 -12.47
CA THR A 107 -20.96 -0.56 -13.04
C THR A 107 -21.22 0.67 -13.91
N ARG A 108 -20.86 1.88 -13.42
CA ARG A 108 -21.00 3.13 -14.18
C ARG A 108 -20.13 3.16 -15.43
N ILE A 109 -18.88 2.70 -15.32
CA ILE A 109 -17.95 2.58 -16.46
C ILE A 109 -18.54 1.69 -17.56
N LEU A 110 -19.08 0.51 -17.18
CA LEU A 110 -19.70 -0.41 -18.14
C LEU A 110 -20.96 0.15 -18.82
N GLN A 111 -21.64 1.13 -18.19
CA GLN A 111 -22.81 1.81 -18.79
C GLN A 111 -22.42 2.86 -19.84
N ILE A 112 -21.27 3.55 -19.65
CA ILE A 112 -20.84 4.62 -20.57
C ILE A 112 -19.97 4.12 -21.72
N LEU A 113 -19.39 2.91 -21.63
CA LEU A 113 -18.57 2.33 -22.67
C LEU A 113 -19.42 1.62 -23.73
N GLN A 114 -19.13 1.84 -25.01
CA GLN A 114 -19.80 1.18 -26.13
C GLN A 114 -19.50 -0.31 -26.23
N ARG A 115 -18.28 -0.73 -25.81
CA ARG A 115 -17.88 -2.13 -25.71
C ARG A 115 -17.59 -2.51 -24.27
N LYS A 116 -17.80 -3.79 -23.94
CA LYS A 116 -17.50 -4.31 -22.60
C LYS A 116 -16.03 -4.74 -22.55
N PRO A 117 -15.17 -4.08 -21.73
CA PRO A 117 -13.81 -4.53 -21.48
C PRO A 117 -13.80 -5.80 -20.63
N LEU A 118 -12.68 -6.53 -20.67
CA LEU A 118 -12.36 -7.50 -19.63
C LEU A 118 -12.11 -6.75 -18.32
N ILE A 119 -12.69 -7.21 -17.22
CA ILE A 119 -12.40 -6.71 -15.88
C ILE A 119 -11.52 -7.73 -15.18
N HIS A 120 -10.36 -7.28 -14.69
CA HIS A 120 -9.46 -8.08 -13.85
C HIS A 120 -9.36 -7.42 -12.47
N SER A 121 -9.85 -8.11 -11.45
CA SER A 121 -9.79 -7.62 -10.07
C SER A 121 -8.54 -8.18 -9.36
N MET A 122 -7.77 -7.31 -8.71
CA MET A 122 -6.65 -7.67 -7.86
C MET A 122 -7.07 -7.50 -6.40
N ASP A 123 -6.93 -8.57 -5.61
CA ASP A 123 -7.27 -8.57 -4.19
C ASP A 123 -6.27 -9.40 -3.36
N PRO A 124 -4.97 -9.08 -3.40
CA PRO A 124 -3.97 -9.83 -2.64
C PRO A 124 -4.01 -9.48 -1.15
N HIS A 125 -3.96 -10.51 -0.29
CA HIS A 125 -3.99 -10.41 1.16
C HIS A 125 -2.65 -10.76 1.83
N ASN A 126 -1.69 -11.30 1.09
CA ASN A 126 -0.36 -11.70 1.55
C ASN A 126 0.69 -11.51 0.45
N LEU A 127 1.98 -11.70 0.78
CA LEU A 127 3.08 -11.49 -0.15
C LEU A 127 3.05 -12.48 -1.34
N GLN A 128 2.64 -13.72 -1.09
CA GLN A 128 2.54 -14.71 -2.16
C GLN A 128 1.51 -14.29 -3.22
N GLU A 129 0.34 -13.83 -2.80
CA GLU A 129 -0.71 -13.35 -3.69
C GLU A 129 -0.30 -12.08 -4.46
N ILE A 130 0.51 -11.20 -3.83
CA ILE A 130 1.12 -10.05 -4.54
C ILE A 130 2.04 -10.55 -5.66
N VAL A 131 2.88 -11.54 -5.40
CA VAL A 131 3.77 -12.13 -6.43
C VAL A 131 2.96 -12.82 -7.51
N GLU A 132 1.93 -13.60 -7.16
CA GLU A 132 1.06 -14.30 -8.11
C GLU A 132 0.28 -13.33 -9.02
N SER A 133 -0.08 -12.15 -8.53
CA SER A 133 -0.74 -11.11 -9.33
C SER A 133 0.08 -10.67 -10.56
N VAL A 134 1.42 -10.75 -10.46
CA VAL A 134 2.35 -10.46 -11.56
C VAL A 134 2.13 -11.44 -12.71
N ASN A 135 2.07 -12.74 -12.39
CA ASN A 135 1.82 -13.79 -13.39
C ASN A 135 0.41 -13.67 -13.98
N GLY A 136 -0.58 -13.33 -13.15
CA GLY A 136 -1.96 -13.11 -13.59
C GLY A 136 -2.06 -12.03 -14.68
N ILE A 137 -1.50 -10.86 -14.41
CA ILE A 137 -1.48 -9.75 -15.38
C ILE A 137 -0.61 -10.09 -16.59
N GLY A 138 0.59 -10.65 -16.38
CA GLY A 138 1.49 -11.07 -17.46
C GLY A 138 0.81 -11.98 -18.48
N LYS A 139 0.02 -12.94 -18.02
CA LYS A 139 -0.76 -13.85 -18.87
C LYS A 139 -1.86 -13.12 -19.66
N ILE A 140 -2.55 -12.17 -19.05
CA ILE A 140 -3.65 -11.43 -19.70
C ILE A 140 -3.13 -10.55 -20.84
N ILE A 141 -1.89 -10.04 -20.74
CA ILE A 141 -1.30 -9.09 -21.70
C ILE A 141 -0.20 -9.70 -22.57
N ASP A 142 -0.12 -11.03 -22.64
CA ASP A 142 0.88 -11.77 -23.44
C ASP A 142 2.35 -11.43 -23.05
N LYS A 143 2.64 -11.31 -21.73
CA LYS A 143 3.96 -10.98 -21.15
C LYS A 143 4.45 -12.02 -20.12
N GLU A 144 4.11 -13.30 -20.29
CA GLU A 144 4.38 -14.37 -19.33
C GLU A 144 5.88 -14.53 -19.01
N ASN A 145 6.74 -14.42 -20.03
CA ASN A 145 8.18 -14.57 -19.81
C ASN A 145 8.72 -13.47 -18.90
N LYS A 146 8.29 -12.22 -19.12
CA LYS A 146 8.71 -11.09 -18.28
C LYS A 146 8.13 -11.18 -16.89
N ALA A 147 6.87 -11.60 -16.77
CA ALA A 147 6.23 -11.84 -15.46
C ALA A 147 6.99 -12.90 -14.67
N LYS A 148 7.42 -13.98 -15.30
CA LYS A 148 8.20 -15.04 -14.65
C LYS A 148 9.55 -14.54 -14.15
N GLU A 149 10.30 -13.76 -14.96
CA GLU A 149 11.56 -13.13 -14.50
C GLU A 149 11.34 -12.26 -13.26
N ILE A 150 10.26 -11.45 -13.24
CA ILE A 150 9.94 -10.58 -12.10
C ILE A 150 9.58 -11.42 -10.87
N THR A 151 8.72 -12.44 -11.01
CA THR A 151 8.30 -13.27 -9.87
C THR A 151 9.46 -14.04 -9.26
N GLU A 152 10.33 -14.64 -10.08
CA GLU A 152 11.54 -15.34 -9.60
C GLU A 152 12.44 -14.39 -8.78
N LEU A 153 12.66 -13.17 -9.24
CA LEU A 153 13.42 -12.17 -8.52
C LEU A 153 12.76 -11.77 -7.17
N LEU A 154 11.44 -11.57 -7.16
CA LEU A 154 10.71 -11.20 -5.95
C LEU A 154 10.75 -12.33 -4.90
N GLU A 155 10.55 -13.58 -5.34
CA GLU A 155 10.63 -14.77 -4.48
C GLU A 155 12.04 -14.96 -3.88
N GLU A 156 13.09 -14.75 -4.67
CA GLU A 156 14.48 -14.77 -4.18
C GLU A 156 14.71 -13.71 -3.09
N ARG A 157 14.23 -12.50 -3.29
CA ARG A 157 14.34 -11.41 -2.29
C ARG A 157 13.58 -11.74 -1.01
N ILE A 158 12.36 -12.26 -1.11
CA ILE A 158 11.57 -12.70 0.06
C ILE A 158 12.34 -13.81 0.81
N LYS A 159 12.83 -14.81 0.08
CA LYS A 159 13.58 -15.92 0.63
C LYS A 159 14.84 -15.43 1.34
N ASN A 160 15.59 -14.51 0.73
CA ASN A 160 16.79 -13.94 1.33
C ASN A 160 16.49 -13.26 2.67
N VAL A 161 15.40 -12.51 2.81
CA VAL A 161 15.02 -11.92 4.09
C VAL A 161 14.69 -13.00 5.11
N ARG A 162 13.84 -13.97 4.76
CA ARG A 162 13.41 -15.03 5.68
C ARG A 162 14.55 -15.89 6.20
N ASP A 163 15.48 -16.29 5.33
CA ASP A 163 16.59 -17.18 5.66
C ASP A 163 17.64 -16.51 6.56
N ASN A 164 17.70 -15.18 6.58
CA ASN A 164 18.66 -14.40 7.37
C ASN A 164 18.07 -13.84 8.68
N THR A 165 16.84 -14.16 9.04
CA THR A 165 16.25 -13.69 10.30
C THR A 165 16.71 -14.54 11.50
N PRO A 166 17.01 -13.91 12.65
CA PRO A 166 17.42 -14.62 13.85
C PRO A 166 16.21 -15.29 14.55
N LYS A 167 16.54 -16.19 15.53
CA LYS A 167 15.49 -16.85 16.35
C LYS A 167 14.80 -15.89 17.31
N ILE A 168 15.51 -14.86 17.81
CA ILE A 168 14.95 -13.87 18.73
C ILE A 168 14.14 -12.86 17.94
N LYS A 169 12.85 -12.76 18.25
CA LYS A 169 11.91 -11.93 17.55
C LYS A 169 11.39 -10.83 18.47
N PRO A 170 11.76 -9.55 18.25
CA PRO A 170 11.17 -8.44 19.00
C PRO A 170 9.68 -8.32 18.70
N LYS A 171 8.91 -7.84 19.68
CA LYS A 171 7.50 -7.48 19.51
C LYS A 171 7.38 -6.22 18.66
N VAL A 172 6.69 -6.29 17.55
CA VAL A 172 6.54 -5.17 16.61
C VAL A 172 5.06 -4.80 16.48
N LEU A 173 4.79 -3.52 16.57
CA LEU A 173 3.48 -2.93 16.27
C LEU A 173 3.62 -1.98 15.08
N ALA A 174 2.94 -2.29 13.98
CA ALA A 174 2.75 -1.38 12.87
C ALA A 174 1.43 -0.62 13.01
N ILE A 175 1.46 0.70 12.80
CA ILE A 175 0.31 1.60 12.91
C ILE A 175 0.09 2.26 11.55
N GLU A 176 -1.05 1.95 10.92
CA GLU A 176 -1.37 2.35 9.54
C GLU A 176 -2.11 3.69 9.45
N TRP A 177 -2.54 4.27 10.58
CA TRP A 177 -3.13 5.61 10.66
C TRP A 177 -2.91 6.20 12.05
N ILE A 178 -2.80 7.53 12.17
CA ILE A 178 -2.38 8.19 13.43
C ILE A 178 -3.57 8.72 14.23
N GLU A 179 -4.53 9.36 13.61
CA GLU A 179 -5.70 9.91 14.32
C GLU A 179 -6.99 9.68 13.51
N PRO A 180 -7.82 8.71 13.95
CA PRO A 180 -7.59 7.74 15.01
C PRO A 180 -6.53 6.69 14.64
N PHE A 181 -5.98 5.95 15.60
CA PHE A 181 -5.09 4.83 15.28
C PHE A 181 -5.81 3.72 14.52
N PHE A 182 -5.10 3.12 13.55
CA PHE A 182 -5.51 1.91 12.85
C PHE A 182 -4.40 0.87 12.90
N THR A 183 -4.79 -0.40 13.02
CA THR A 183 -3.88 -1.53 12.86
C THR A 183 -3.42 -1.60 11.41
N ALA A 184 -2.21 -2.07 11.18
CA ALA A 184 -1.77 -2.48 9.84
C ALA A 184 -2.26 -3.91 9.56
N GLY A 185 -3.02 -4.05 8.48
CA GLY A 185 -3.65 -5.31 8.07
C GLY A 185 -3.01 -5.93 6.83
N HIS A 186 -3.80 -6.77 6.12
CA HIS A 186 -3.47 -7.39 4.85
C HIS A 186 -2.14 -8.15 4.88
N TRP A 187 -1.14 -7.75 4.10
CA TRP A 187 0.20 -8.36 4.01
C TRP A 187 1.18 -7.89 5.10
N ILE A 188 0.90 -6.81 5.83
CA ILE A 188 1.84 -6.22 6.79
C ILE A 188 2.20 -7.16 7.95
N PRO A 189 1.27 -7.90 8.58
CA PRO A 189 1.60 -8.86 9.63
C PRO A 189 2.57 -9.95 9.17
N GLU A 190 2.41 -10.43 7.93
CA GLU A 190 3.32 -11.40 7.32
C GLU A 190 4.71 -10.80 7.08
N MET A 191 4.79 -9.55 6.57
CA MET A 191 6.05 -8.84 6.38
C MET A 191 6.82 -8.69 7.69
N ILE A 192 6.16 -8.33 8.79
CA ILE A 192 6.78 -8.27 10.12
C ILE A 192 7.35 -9.63 10.51
N THR A 193 6.59 -10.70 10.28
CA THR A 193 6.99 -12.07 10.62
C THR A 193 8.20 -12.52 9.79
N TYR A 194 8.20 -12.27 8.50
CA TYR A 194 9.30 -12.60 7.59
C TYR A 194 10.55 -11.76 7.87
N ALA A 195 10.38 -10.51 8.27
CA ALA A 195 11.47 -9.63 8.70
C ALA A 195 12.05 -9.98 10.09
N GLY A 196 11.59 -11.06 10.73
CA GLY A 196 12.09 -11.53 12.02
C GLY A 196 11.50 -10.81 13.23
N GLY A 197 10.32 -10.19 13.10
CA GLY A 197 9.54 -9.64 14.19
C GLY A 197 8.43 -10.59 14.67
N LYS A 198 7.86 -10.29 15.83
CA LYS A 198 6.60 -10.85 16.32
C LYS A 198 5.54 -9.77 16.18
N ASN A 199 4.64 -9.92 15.21
CA ASN A 199 3.50 -9.02 15.07
C ASN A 199 2.56 -9.14 16.27
N MET A 200 2.03 -8.00 16.77
CA MET A 200 1.38 -7.99 18.10
C MET A 200 -0.16 -7.98 18.05
N ILE A 201 -0.78 -7.41 17.03
CA ILE A 201 -2.23 -7.14 17.12
C ILE A 201 -3.02 -7.79 15.97
N SER A 202 -2.68 -7.53 14.72
CA SER A 202 -3.43 -8.03 13.56
C SER A 202 -2.87 -9.37 13.05
N ALA A 203 -3.69 -10.16 12.36
CA ALA A 203 -3.24 -11.35 11.64
C ALA A 203 -3.10 -11.09 10.14
N THR A 204 -2.32 -11.93 9.44
CA THR A 204 -2.17 -11.88 7.98
C THR A 204 -3.53 -12.05 7.32
N GLY A 205 -3.84 -11.20 6.35
CA GLY A 205 -5.10 -11.19 5.61
C GLY A 205 -6.26 -10.45 6.31
N GLU A 206 -6.11 -10.06 7.58
CA GLU A 206 -7.13 -9.25 8.24
C GLU A 206 -7.15 -7.82 7.69
N HIS A 207 -8.34 -7.24 7.61
CA HIS A 207 -8.49 -5.81 7.29
C HIS A 207 -7.99 -4.92 8.43
N SER A 208 -7.49 -3.75 8.07
CA SER A 208 -7.14 -2.71 9.05
C SER A 208 -8.38 -2.26 9.82
N ARG A 209 -8.25 -2.08 11.14
CA ARG A 209 -9.32 -1.64 12.02
C ARG A 209 -8.86 -0.54 12.96
N ARG A 210 -9.80 0.20 13.51
CA ARG A 210 -9.52 1.18 14.56
C ARG A 210 -8.86 0.50 15.76
N LEU A 211 -7.87 1.19 16.32
CA LEU A 211 -7.05 0.72 17.41
C LEU A 211 -7.09 1.74 18.56
N SER A 212 -7.36 1.29 19.77
CA SER A 212 -7.34 2.15 20.95
C SER A 212 -5.94 2.27 21.54
N ILE A 213 -5.67 3.40 22.22
CA ILE A 213 -4.39 3.56 22.96
C ILE A 213 -4.21 2.48 24.04
N LYS A 214 -5.31 1.96 24.60
CA LYS A 214 -5.26 0.86 25.58
C LYS A 214 -4.73 -0.42 24.94
N GLU A 215 -5.22 -0.82 23.76
CA GLU A 215 -4.72 -1.99 23.04
C GLU A 215 -3.23 -1.85 22.69
N ILE A 216 -2.78 -0.62 22.33
CA ILE A 216 -1.37 -0.33 22.10
C ILE A 216 -0.55 -0.58 23.36
N ILE A 217 -0.99 -0.06 24.50
CA ILE A 217 -0.32 -0.25 25.80
C ILE A 217 -0.28 -1.73 26.19
N ASP A 218 -1.41 -2.43 26.07
CA ASP A 218 -1.53 -3.84 26.45
C ASP A 218 -0.66 -4.76 25.55
N SER A 219 -0.39 -4.35 24.30
CA SER A 219 0.49 -5.09 23.39
C SER A 219 1.97 -5.00 23.77
N ASP A 220 2.37 -3.99 24.52
CA ASP A 220 3.74 -3.73 25.00
C ASP A 220 4.81 -4.00 23.94
N PRO A 221 4.83 -3.23 22.83
CA PRO A 221 5.76 -3.46 21.72
C PRO A 221 7.20 -3.06 22.10
N ASP A 222 8.17 -3.78 21.52
CA ASP A 222 9.59 -3.42 21.54
C ASP A 222 9.93 -2.38 20.48
N ILE A 223 9.21 -2.43 19.35
CA ILE A 223 9.38 -1.55 18.18
C ILE A 223 8.01 -1.10 17.71
N ILE A 224 7.88 0.19 17.40
CA ILE A 224 6.69 0.75 16.73
C ILE A 224 7.10 1.28 15.36
N ILE A 225 6.32 0.92 14.33
CA ILE A 225 6.51 1.41 12.96
C ILE A 225 5.27 2.21 12.57
N MET A 226 5.47 3.51 12.34
CA MET A 226 4.44 4.44 11.89
C MET A 226 4.42 4.45 10.37
N MET A 227 3.28 4.04 9.78
CA MET A 227 3.12 3.86 8.36
C MET A 227 1.74 4.32 7.85
N PRO A 228 1.35 5.58 8.11
CA PRO A 228 0.04 6.06 7.69
C PRO A 228 -0.15 5.91 6.18
N CYS A 229 -1.29 5.34 5.78
CA CYS A 229 -1.58 5.02 4.39
C CYS A 229 -1.44 6.28 3.50
N GLY A 230 -0.65 6.17 2.43
CA GLY A 230 -0.40 7.26 1.50
C GLY A 230 0.61 8.33 1.98
N PHE A 231 1.16 8.22 3.20
CA PHE A 231 2.15 9.19 3.70
C PHE A 231 3.58 8.76 3.37
N ASP A 232 4.43 9.74 3.07
CA ASP A 232 5.87 9.57 3.07
C ASP A 232 6.44 9.71 4.50
N VAL A 233 7.75 9.52 4.63
CA VAL A 233 8.45 9.65 5.92
C VAL A 233 8.30 11.05 6.51
N PHE A 234 8.46 12.09 5.70
CA PHE A 234 8.41 13.48 6.19
C PHE A 234 7.04 13.82 6.76
N ARG A 235 5.98 13.46 6.04
CA ARG A 235 4.61 13.70 6.47
C ARG A 235 4.27 12.88 7.74
N THR A 236 4.70 11.62 7.78
CA THR A 236 4.53 10.76 8.97
C THR A 236 5.18 11.37 10.20
N MET A 237 6.43 11.85 10.08
CA MET A 237 7.15 12.51 11.18
C MET A 237 6.47 13.82 11.61
N SER A 238 6.01 14.63 10.65
CA SER A 238 5.29 15.88 10.92
C SER A 238 4.01 15.63 11.72
N GLU A 239 3.21 14.66 11.28
CA GLU A 239 1.96 14.27 11.94
C GLU A 239 2.21 13.69 13.35
N TYR A 240 3.20 12.79 13.48
CA TYR A 240 3.65 12.26 14.76
C TYR A 240 4.04 13.37 15.74
N ASN A 241 4.84 14.33 15.32
CA ASN A 241 5.29 15.44 16.17
C ASN A 241 4.13 16.31 16.65
N LYS A 242 3.11 16.52 15.81
CA LYS A 242 1.92 17.31 16.19
C LYS A 242 1.03 16.59 17.19
N ILE A 243 0.82 15.29 17.02
CA ILE A 243 -0.22 14.54 17.72
C ILE A 243 0.35 13.75 18.91
N LEU A 244 1.48 13.06 18.74
CA LEU A 244 1.97 12.04 19.67
C LEU A 244 3.12 12.51 20.57
N LYS A 245 3.98 13.41 20.09
CA LYS A 245 5.19 13.83 20.81
C LYS A 245 4.94 14.23 22.28
N ASN A 246 3.82 14.91 22.57
CA ASN A 246 3.48 15.39 23.90
C ASN A 246 2.39 14.55 24.58
N ASN A 247 1.99 13.41 24.00
CA ASN A 247 0.97 12.54 24.57
C ASN A 247 1.55 11.69 25.72
N LYS A 248 1.08 11.90 26.94
CA LYS A 248 1.61 11.22 28.13
C LYS A 248 1.45 9.69 28.10
N LEU A 249 0.32 9.18 27.58
CA LEU A 249 0.07 7.74 27.46
C LEU A 249 0.99 7.13 26.41
N TRP A 250 1.14 7.79 25.26
CA TRP A 250 2.08 7.39 24.21
C TRP A 250 3.53 7.34 24.74
N ASN A 251 3.95 8.38 25.44
CA ASN A 251 5.30 8.47 26.02
C ASN A 251 5.55 7.48 27.17
N SER A 252 4.52 6.81 27.69
CA SER A 252 4.68 5.73 28.67
C SER A 252 5.07 4.39 28.04
N LEU A 253 4.90 4.21 26.73
CA LEU A 253 5.20 2.98 26.00
C LEU A 253 6.70 2.63 26.07
N ARG A 254 7.01 1.33 26.17
CA ARG A 254 8.39 0.84 26.23
C ARG A 254 9.16 1.18 24.96
N ALA A 255 8.56 0.99 23.79
CA ALA A 255 9.18 1.32 22.50
C ALA A 255 9.55 2.81 22.40
N VAL A 256 8.68 3.71 22.90
CA VAL A 256 8.94 5.17 22.92
C VAL A 256 10.09 5.50 23.89
N LYS A 257 10.05 4.96 25.12
CA LYS A 257 11.13 5.16 26.11
C LYS A 257 12.48 4.61 25.68
N SER A 258 12.47 3.56 24.85
CA SER A 258 13.68 2.92 24.30
C SER A 258 14.09 3.51 22.95
N GLU A 259 13.45 4.62 22.53
CA GLU A 259 13.76 5.29 21.27
C GLU A 259 13.66 4.35 20.06
N LYS A 260 12.63 3.48 19.99
CA LYS A 260 12.41 2.49 18.93
C LYS A 260 11.11 2.74 18.18
N VAL A 261 10.92 3.98 17.77
CA VAL A 261 9.79 4.41 16.93
C VAL A 261 10.33 4.87 15.58
N PHE A 262 9.80 4.29 14.51
CA PHE A 262 10.25 4.55 13.14
C PHE A 262 9.11 5.05 12.28
N ALA A 263 9.39 6.00 11.38
CA ALA A 263 8.52 6.37 10.27
C ALA A 263 9.01 5.67 9.01
N VAL A 264 8.11 5.16 8.18
CA VAL A 264 8.43 4.59 6.88
C VAL A 264 7.68 5.32 5.77
N ASP A 265 8.20 5.26 4.54
CA ASP A 265 7.49 5.72 3.35
C ASP A 265 6.39 4.70 2.99
N ALA A 266 5.23 4.88 3.64
CA ALA A 266 4.09 4.00 3.46
C ALA A 266 3.55 4.10 2.03
N ASN A 267 3.49 5.30 1.47
CA ASN A 267 2.99 5.53 0.12
C ASN A 267 3.75 4.72 -0.93
N SER A 268 5.06 4.61 -0.81
CA SER A 268 5.90 3.93 -1.80
C SER A 268 5.98 2.42 -1.60
N TYR A 269 5.92 1.90 -0.35
CA TYR A 269 6.35 0.53 -0.07
C TYR A 269 5.37 -0.32 0.73
N PHE A 270 4.29 0.25 1.28
CA PHE A 270 3.44 -0.47 2.23
C PHE A 270 1.94 -0.33 1.96
N SER A 271 1.47 0.84 1.50
CA SER A 271 0.04 1.14 1.36
C SER A 271 -0.64 0.49 0.15
N LYS A 272 0.12 -0.15 -0.72
CA LYS A 272 -0.36 -0.69 -2.01
C LYS A 272 0.20 -2.08 -2.21
N PRO A 273 -0.59 -3.06 -2.70
CA PRO A 273 -0.09 -4.41 -3.00
C PRO A 273 0.71 -4.42 -4.30
N SER A 274 1.84 -3.73 -4.32
CA SER A 274 2.71 -3.61 -5.48
C SER A 274 3.97 -4.47 -5.35
N ILE A 275 4.69 -4.64 -6.46
CA ILE A 275 5.99 -5.31 -6.46
C ILE A 275 7.01 -4.61 -5.52
N ARG A 276 6.82 -3.31 -5.25
CA ARG A 276 7.65 -2.55 -4.30
C ARG A 276 7.38 -2.90 -2.84
N THR A 277 6.30 -3.63 -2.54
CA THR A 277 6.04 -4.18 -1.20
C THR A 277 7.18 -5.10 -0.74
N ILE A 278 7.86 -5.78 -1.67
CA ILE A 278 9.03 -6.59 -1.33
C ILE A 278 10.22 -5.72 -0.88
N THR A 279 10.38 -4.52 -1.43
CA THR A 279 11.30 -3.52 -0.87
C THR A 279 10.87 -3.07 0.53
N GLY A 280 9.56 -2.96 0.78
CA GLY A 280 9.02 -2.71 2.11
C GLY A 280 9.39 -3.82 3.11
N LEU A 281 9.36 -5.09 2.70
CA LEU A 281 9.84 -6.21 3.52
C LEU A 281 11.33 -6.06 3.88
N GLU A 282 12.17 -5.66 2.94
CA GLU A 282 13.60 -5.40 3.17
C GLU A 282 13.83 -4.22 4.13
N ILE A 283 13.00 -3.16 4.03
CA ILE A 283 13.01 -2.04 4.97
C ILE A 283 12.66 -2.53 6.37
N PHE A 284 11.62 -3.35 6.53
CA PHE A 284 11.25 -3.95 7.81
C PHE A 284 12.38 -4.81 8.38
N ALA A 285 13.03 -5.63 7.55
CA ALA A 285 14.17 -6.45 7.97
C ALA A 285 15.30 -5.58 8.55
N LYS A 286 15.60 -4.46 7.91
CA LYS A 286 16.63 -3.52 8.36
C LYS A 286 16.25 -2.78 9.64
N ILE A 287 14.98 -2.46 9.85
CA ILE A 287 14.48 -1.81 11.09
C ILE A 287 14.43 -2.82 12.25
N ILE A 288 13.88 -4.01 11.99
CA ILE A 288 13.59 -5.00 13.04
C ILE A 288 14.83 -5.77 13.47
N GLN A 289 15.71 -6.09 12.51
CA GLN A 289 16.92 -6.91 12.73
C GLN A 289 18.16 -6.24 12.13
N PRO A 290 18.53 -5.02 12.56
CA PRO A 290 19.57 -4.22 11.90
C PRO A 290 20.93 -4.93 11.82
N MET A 291 21.30 -5.72 12.84
CA MET A 291 22.59 -6.43 12.86
C MET A 291 22.69 -7.55 11.83
N ASN A 292 21.54 -8.19 11.49
CA ASN A 292 21.49 -9.24 10.48
C ASN A 292 21.46 -8.68 9.05
N PHE A 293 21.02 -7.44 8.89
CA PHE A 293 20.80 -6.79 7.59
C PHE A 293 21.65 -5.53 7.38
N LEU A 294 22.87 -5.47 7.98
CA LEU A 294 23.79 -4.33 7.85
C LEU A 294 24.06 -3.96 6.38
N ASN A 295 24.32 -4.96 5.56
CA ASN A 295 24.70 -4.80 4.15
C ASN A 295 23.49 -4.72 3.20
N LEU A 296 22.26 -4.92 3.70
CA LEU A 296 21.07 -4.83 2.89
C LEU A 296 20.84 -3.37 2.48
N LYS A 297 20.82 -3.12 1.17
CA LYS A 297 20.59 -1.79 0.63
C LYS A 297 19.08 -1.56 0.46
N VAL A 298 18.59 -0.50 1.07
CA VAL A 298 17.23 -0.02 0.88
C VAL A 298 17.25 1.41 0.31
N PRO A 299 16.18 1.88 -0.32
CA PRO A 299 16.15 3.23 -0.87
C PRO A 299 16.43 4.29 0.20
N LYS A 300 17.11 5.37 -0.19
CA LYS A 300 17.31 6.52 0.69
C LYS A 300 15.96 7.13 1.06
N ASN A 301 15.84 7.63 2.29
CA ASN A 301 14.63 8.25 2.82
C ASN A 301 13.40 7.32 2.85
N SER A 302 13.61 5.99 2.75
CA SER A 302 12.50 5.03 2.86
C SER A 302 12.04 4.78 4.29
N PHE A 303 12.85 5.12 5.27
CA PHE A 303 12.49 5.15 6.69
C PHE A 303 13.41 6.11 7.46
N GLU A 304 12.91 6.57 8.59
CA GLU A 304 13.65 7.40 9.56
C GLU A 304 13.32 6.99 10.98
N HIS A 305 14.27 7.17 11.86
CA HIS A 305 14.12 7.01 13.29
C HIS A 305 13.45 8.26 13.86
N ILE A 306 12.29 8.13 14.49
CA ILE A 306 11.58 9.28 15.06
C ILE A 306 12.12 9.58 16.45
N MET A 307 12.36 8.53 17.22
CA MET A 307 12.88 8.55 18.58
C MET A 307 13.64 7.26 18.83
#